data_e16ec54910211732839985fe12d7d04d
#
_entry.id   e16ec54910211732839985fe12d7d04d
#
_cell.length_a   1.000
_cell.length_b   1.000
_cell.length_c   1.000
_cell.angle_alpha   90.00
_cell.angle_beta   90.00
_cell.angle_gamma   90.00
#
_symmetry.space_group_name_H-M   'P 1'
#
loop_
_entity.id
_entity.type
_entity.pdbx_description
1 polymer ?
#
loop_
_entity_poly.entity_id
_entity_poly.type
_entity_poly.pdbx_seq_one_letter_code
_entity_poly.pdbx_strand_id
1 'polypeptide(L)'
;LWLSSNRYGLTSVEPNSNYERISLFRSNEMDSLKIWKIGYGLDVAVGVNSIYDYIIHQAYADVTYKKMKLTVGAKEHPIDLRNNKLTSGGLGLGINTHPIPQVRIESDYFSIPGMKHWWKMRFRGSYGMTTDGNWQKEFSHPKSRYTSNTLYHEKAMYWKFGKEEVLPLTFEIGLQMATQFGGTTYNGRGRNHQEPTVFHHSQGFQAFWDATFASGSDATDGTEPNTAGNHFGSYNMALTYKADTWGARAYFERTFDDQSML
;
A
#
# COMPACT_ATOMS: atom_id res chain seq x y z
N LEU A 1 11.16 15.00 12.62
CA LEU A 1 10.31 14.41 11.56
C LEU A 1 10.84 13.07 11.06
N TRP A 2 12.13 12.95 10.72
CA TRP A 2 12.68 11.69 10.21
C TRP A 2 12.60 10.52 11.21
N LEU A 3 12.75 10.79 12.50
CA LEU A 3 12.59 9.77 13.56
C LEU A 3 11.15 9.29 13.71
N SER A 4 10.19 10.15 13.35
CA SER A 4 8.75 9.83 13.45
C SER A 4 8.16 9.30 12.15
N SER A 5 8.83 9.49 11.01
CA SER A 5 8.35 9.00 9.72
C SER A 5 8.84 7.57 9.44
N ASN A 6 8.16 6.90 8.52
CA ASN A 6 8.50 5.54 8.08
C ASN A 6 8.50 4.49 9.21
N ARG A 7 7.55 4.60 10.12
CA ARG A 7 7.34 3.70 11.27
C ARG A 7 5.94 3.08 11.27
N TYR A 8 5.33 2.97 10.11
CA TYR A 8 3.98 2.41 9.94
C TYR A 8 2.92 3.08 10.84
N GLY A 9 3.04 4.39 11.06
CA GLY A 9 2.10 5.15 11.87
C GLY A 9 2.17 4.90 13.38
N LEU A 10 3.18 4.17 13.86
CA LEU A 10 3.32 3.84 15.29
C LEU A 10 3.85 4.99 16.13
N THR A 11 4.53 5.95 15.51
CA THR A 11 5.16 7.09 16.20
C THR A 11 4.30 8.35 16.12
N SER A 12 4.46 9.23 17.06
CA SER A 12 3.87 10.57 17.10
C SER A 12 4.95 11.66 17.05
N VAL A 13 4.57 12.86 16.67
CA VAL A 13 5.40 14.06 16.77
C VAL A 13 5.19 14.82 18.08
N GLU A 14 4.28 14.35 18.91
CA GLU A 14 4.01 14.95 20.22
C GLU A 14 5.21 14.81 21.17
N PRO A 15 5.48 15.80 22.01
CA PRO A 15 6.53 15.71 23.01
C PRO A 15 6.34 14.51 23.94
N ASN A 16 7.44 13.84 24.29
CA ASN A 16 7.46 12.67 25.17
C ASN A 16 6.56 11.51 24.68
N SER A 17 6.36 11.41 23.36
CA SER A 17 5.68 10.28 22.77
C SER A 17 6.57 9.05 22.78
N ASN A 18 5.99 7.91 23.08
CA ASN A 18 6.61 6.61 22.95
C ASN A 18 5.58 5.55 22.59
N TYR A 19 6.02 4.37 22.21
CA TYR A 19 5.18 3.20 22.05
C TYR A 19 5.92 1.93 22.45
N GLU A 20 5.16 0.98 22.95
CA GLU A 20 5.62 -0.39 23.20
C GLU A 20 4.89 -1.33 22.26
N ARG A 21 5.55 -2.42 21.88
CA ARG A 21 5.05 -3.36 20.89
C ARG A 21 5.31 -4.79 21.31
N ILE A 22 4.26 -5.61 21.25
CA ILE A 22 4.34 -7.04 21.50
C ILE A 22 3.85 -7.77 20.27
N SER A 23 4.69 -8.66 19.73
CA SER A 23 4.41 -9.37 18.49
C SER A 23 4.60 -10.88 18.66
N LEU A 24 3.67 -11.64 18.09
CA LEU A 24 3.76 -13.08 17.90
C LEU A 24 3.58 -13.38 16.41
N PHE A 25 4.55 -14.01 15.79
CA PHE A 25 4.43 -14.37 14.37
C PHE A 25 5.20 -15.64 14.00
N ARG A 26 4.72 -16.27 12.94
CA ARG A 26 5.37 -17.37 12.24
C ARG A 26 5.68 -16.95 10.81
N SER A 27 6.96 -17.03 10.44
CA SER A 27 7.39 -16.72 9.07
C SER A 27 7.14 -17.88 8.11
N ASN A 28 6.75 -17.58 6.88
CA ASN A 28 6.72 -18.53 5.78
C ASN A 28 8.07 -19.19 5.50
N GLU A 29 9.18 -18.54 5.87
CA GLU A 29 10.53 -19.06 5.68
C GLU A 29 10.79 -20.33 6.48
N MET A 30 10.05 -20.56 7.57
CA MET A 30 10.11 -21.80 8.34
C MET A 30 9.72 -23.04 7.51
N ASP A 31 8.99 -22.84 6.42
CA ASP A 31 8.57 -23.87 5.46
C ASP A 31 9.37 -23.80 4.15
N SER A 32 10.60 -23.31 4.17
CA SER A 32 11.40 -23.00 2.97
C SER A 32 11.50 -24.14 1.95
N LEU A 33 11.54 -25.38 2.41
CA LEU A 33 11.62 -26.58 1.57
C LEU A 33 10.27 -27.12 1.10
N LYS A 34 9.16 -26.56 1.60
CA LYS A 34 7.82 -27.00 1.23
C LYS A 34 7.27 -26.23 0.04
N ILE A 35 6.42 -26.89 -0.74
CA ILE A 35 5.68 -26.25 -1.85
C ILE A 35 4.62 -25.29 -1.30
N TRP A 36 3.97 -25.68 -0.19
CA TRP A 36 3.04 -24.87 0.56
C TRP A 36 3.73 -24.33 1.81
N LYS A 37 3.61 -23.03 2.03
CA LYS A 37 4.17 -22.35 3.20
C LYS A 37 3.08 -21.54 3.88
N ILE A 38 3.08 -21.55 5.20
CA ILE A 38 2.10 -20.85 6.03
C ILE A 38 2.81 -19.87 6.95
N GLY A 39 2.33 -18.66 6.99
CA GLY A 39 2.73 -17.62 7.93
C GLY A 39 1.52 -17.01 8.62
N TYR A 40 1.72 -16.45 9.78
CA TYR A 40 0.71 -15.64 10.49
C TYR A 40 1.39 -14.69 11.45
N GLY A 41 0.67 -13.65 11.84
CA GLY A 41 1.16 -12.72 12.84
C GLY A 41 0.03 -11.99 13.55
N LEU A 42 0.29 -11.70 14.82
CA LEU A 42 -0.47 -10.79 15.65
C LEU A 42 0.52 -9.83 16.31
N ASP A 43 0.23 -8.54 16.23
CA ASP A 43 1.09 -7.49 16.72
C ASP A 43 0.23 -6.38 17.33
N VAL A 44 0.46 -6.08 18.58
CA VAL A 44 -0.26 -5.06 19.35
C VAL A 44 0.72 -4.01 19.80
N ALA A 45 0.36 -2.76 19.65
CA ALA A 45 1.10 -1.63 20.16
C ALA A 45 0.27 -0.82 21.16
N VAL A 46 0.95 -0.28 22.17
CA VAL A 46 0.41 0.66 23.15
C VAL A 46 1.20 1.96 23.03
N GLY A 47 0.52 3.09 22.89
CA GLY A 47 1.13 4.40 22.71
C GLY A 47 0.95 5.31 23.91
N VAL A 48 1.92 6.19 24.12
CA VAL A 48 1.84 7.29 25.10
C VAL A 48 2.09 8.59 24.34
N ASN A 49 1.23 9.59 24.54
CA ASN A 49 1.21 10.83 23.76
C ASN A 49 1.20 10.54 22.24
N SER A 50 0.35 9.61 21.85
CA SER A 50 0.15 9.14 20.50
C SER A 50 -1.30 9.34 20.08
N ILE A 51 -1.60 9.17 18.79
CA ILE A 51 -2.98 9.22 18.26
C ILE A 51 -3.83 7.99 18.67
N TYR A 52 -3.23 7.03 19.35
CA TYR A 52 -3.89 5.83 19.87
C TYR A 52 -3.33 5.49 21.26
N ASP A 53 -4.18 4.96 22.14
CA ASP A 53 -3.77 4.37 23.42
C ASP A 53 -3.29 2.92 23.20
N TYR A 54 -4.02 2.17 22.39
CA TYR A 54 -3.64 0.84 21.92
C TYR A 54 -4.14 0.59 20.49
N ILE A 55 -3.46 -0.28 19.76
CA ILE A 55 -3.82 -0.67 18.41
C ILE A 55 -3.40 -2.11 18.12
N ILE A 56 -4.25 -2.86 17.45
CA ILE A 56 -3.84 -4.08 16.76
C ILE A 56 -3.17 -3.65 15.46
N HIS A 57 -1.85 -3.60 15.50
CA HIS A 57 -1.06 -3.06 14.40
C HIS A 57 -0.98 -4.03 13.23
N GLN A 58 -0.82 -5.33 13.52
CA GLN A 58 -0.88 -6.38 12.53
C GLN A 58 -1.73 -7.55 13.04
N ALA A 59 -2.57 -8.08 12.18
CA ALA A 59 -3.26 -9.35 12.36
C ALA A 59 -3.46 -9.97 10.98
N TYR A 60 -2.71 -11.01 10.65
CA TYR A 60 -2.73 -11.58 9.31
C TYR A 60 -2.48 -13.09 9.28
N ALA A 61 -2.86 -13.70 8.18
CA ALA A 61 -2.46 -15.04 7.78
C ALA A 61 -1.95 -15.02 6.33
N ASP A 62 -0.86 -15.75 6.08
CA ASP A 62 -0.24 -15.91 4.78
C ASP A 62 -0.31 -17.38 4.34
N VAL A 63 -0.64 -17.60 3.08
CA VAL A 63 -0.46 -18.88 2.42
C VAL A 63 0.35 -18.67 1.15
N THR A 64 1.47 -19.35 1.03
CA THR A 64 2.31 -19.29 -0.16
C THR A 64 2.29 -20.65 -0.86
N TYR A 65 2.02 -20.63 -2.15
CA TYR A 65 2.17 -21.78 -3.03
C TYR A 65 3.18 -21.45 -4.12
N LYS A 66 4.32 -22.16 -4.10
CA LYS A 66 5.45 -21.85 -5.00
C LYS A 66 5.86 -20.37 -4.89
N LYS A 67 5.58 -19.60 -5.93
CA LYS A 67 5.91 -18.15 -6.03
C LYS A 67 4.71 -17.23 -5.80
N MET A 68 3.55 -17.77 -5.53
CA MET A 68 2.32 -17.02 -5.29
C MET A 68 2.03 -16.98 -3.80
N LYS A 69 1.76 -15.81 -3.26
CA LYS A 69 1.39 -15.61 -1.86
C LYS A 69 0.04 -14.92 -1.77
N LEU A 70 -0.82 -15.47 -0.94
CA LEU A 70 -2.08 -14.87 -0.49
C LEU A 70 -1.91 -14.43 0.96
N THR A 71 -2.19 -13.17 1.23
CA THR A 71 -2.26 -12.60 2.58
C THR A 71 -3.68 -12.13 2.86
N VAL A 72 -4.20 -12.46 4.04
CA VAL A 72 -5.48 -11.95 4.54
C VAL A 72 -5.24 -11.28 5.88
N GLY A 73 -5.68 -10.03 6.01
CA GLY A 73 -5.54 -9.23 7.21
C GLY A 73 -4.63 -8.01 7.04
N ALA A 74 -4.29 -7.37 8.14
CA ALA A 74 -3.42 -6.21 8.20
C ALA A 74 -1.96 -6.66 8.41
N LYS A 75 -1.08 -6.36 7.45
CA LYS A 75 0.35 -6.73 7.49
C LYS A 75 1.21 -5.58 7.00
N GLU A 76 2.33 -5.34 7.66
CA GLU A 76 3.37 -4.43 7.17
C GLU A 76 3.96 -4.93 5.84
N HIS A 77 4.12 -4.01 4.89
CA HIS A 77 4.76 -4.28 3.61
C HIS A 77 5.89 -3.28 3.37
N PRO A 78 7.08 -3.76 2.95
CA PRO A 78 8.19 -2.87 2.62
C PRO A 78 7.88 -2.03 1.37
N ILE A 79 8.56 -0.90 1.24
CA ILE A 79 8.53 -0.09 0.01
C ILE A 79 9.28 -0.85 -1.09
N ASP A 80 8.68 -0.92 -2.27
CA ASP A 80 9.27 -1.60 -3.41
C ASP A 80 10.53 -0.93 -3.93
N LEU A 81 11.40 -1.75 -4.49
CA LEU A 81 12.65 -1.38 -5.14
C LEU A 81 13.62 -0.55 -4.28
N ARG A 82 13.33 -0.34 -2.99
CA ARG A 82 14.17 0.45 -2.09
C ARG A 82 14.84 -0.40 -1.03
N ASN A 83 15.91 0.11 -0.47
CA ASN A 83 16.48 -0.42 0.75
C ASN A 83 15.71 0.16 1.94
N ASN A 84 14.81 -0.60 2.52
CA ASN A 84 13.92 -0.12 3.59
C ASN A 84 14.64 0.22 4.91
N LYS A 85 15.93 -0.11 5.06
CA LYS A 85 16.75 0.30 6.22
C LYS A 85 17.41 1.67 6.02
N LEU A 86 17.59 2.11 4.77
CA LEU A 86 18.34 3.32 4.42
C LEU A 86 17.47 4.39 3.75
N THR A 87 16.25 4.03 3.30
CA THR A 87 15.39 4.98 2.61
C THR A 87 14.76 5.99 3.55
N SER A 88 14.57 7.21 3.07
CA SER A 88 13.77 8.25 3.73
C SER A 88 12.26 8.12 3.44
N GLY A 89 11.83 7.09 2.75
CA GLY A 89 10.44 6.84 2.35
C GLY A 89 10.22 6.79 0.84
N GLY A 90 8.98 6.53 0.43
CA GLY A 90 8.51 6.63 -0.94
C GLY A 90 7.77 7.94 -1.17
N LEU A 91 7.73 8.41 -2.40
CA LEU A 91 6.90 9.56 -2.80
C LEU A 91 5.44 9.13 -2.98
N GLY A 92 5.25 7.90 -3.47
CA GLY A 92 3.95 7.28 -3.66
C GLY A 92 3.48 6.52 -2.42
N LEU A 93 3.44 5.20 -2.54
CA LEU A 93 3.04 4.32 -1.45
C LEU A 93 4.19 4.17 -0.44
N GLY A 94 4.00 4.72 0.73
CA GLY A 94 4.97 4.73 1.81
C GLY A 94 4.61 3.81 2.96
N ILE A 95 5.37 3.90 4.04
CA ILE A 95 5.19 3.16 5.29
C ILE A 95 4.93 4.11 6.47
N ASN A 96 4.13 5.14 6.24
CA ASN A 96 3.79 6.16 7.25
C ASN A 96 2.42 5.93 7.92
N THR A 97 1.65 4.95 7.46
CA THR A 97 0.33 4.62 7.98
C THR A 97 0.30 3.21 8.52
N HIS A 98 -0.67 2.93 9.40
CA HIS A 98 -0.93 1.56 9.83
C HIS A 98 -1.28 0.66 8.64
N PRO A 99 -0.91 -0.64 8.70
CA PRO A 99 -1.29 -1.59 7.68
C PRO A 99 -2.81 -1.67 7.50
N ILE A 100 -3.26 -1.62 6.26
CA ILE A 100 -4.68 -1.71 5.92
C ILE A 100 -5.11 -3.18 5.94
N PRO A 101 -6.22 -3.54 6.62
CA PRO A 101 -6.82 -4.86 6.50
C PRO A 101 -7.23 -5.13 5.06
N GLN A 102 -6.70 -6.19 4.46
CA GLN A 102 -6.89 -6.47 3.04
C GLN A 102 -6.76 -7.96 2.70
N VAL A 103 -7.29 -8.34 1.58
CA VAL A 103 -6.94 -9.58 0.87
C VAL A 103 -5.95 -9.19 -0.22
N ARG A 104 -4.75 -9.76 -0.18
CA ARG A 104 -3.65 -9.42 -1.07
C ARG A 104 -3.07 -10.68 -1.71
N ILE A 105 -2.95 -10.65 -3.02
CA ILE A 105 -2.23 -11.65 -3.79
C ILE A 105 -0.97 -11.03 -4.37
N GLU A 106 0.15 -11.71 -4.24
CA GLU A 106 1.41 -11.25 -4.80
C GLU A 106 2.27 -12.41 -5.29
N SER A 107 3.18 -12.14 -6.19
CA SER A 107 4.14 -13.11 -6.69
C SER A 107 5.57 -12.70 -6.37
N ASP A 108 6.46 -13.68 -6.15
CA ASP A 108 7.89 -13.47 -6.32
C ASP A 108 8.24 -13.30 -7.80
N TYR A 109 9.47 -12.83 -8.09
CA TYR A 109 9.94 -12.79 -9.46
C TYR A 109 9.96 -14.18 -10.11
N PHE A 110 9.29 -14.32 -11.24
CA PHE A 110 9.27 -15.51 -12.06
C PHE A 110 9.65 -15.19 -13.51
N SER A 111 10.27 -16.16 -14.18
CA SER A 111 10.60 -16.02 -15.60
C SER A 111 9.34 -16.16 -16.43
N ILE A 112 9.20 -15.32 -17.44
CA ILE A 112 8.08 -15.38 -18.39
C ILE A 112 8.29 -16.60 -19.29
N PRO A 113 7.29 -17.50 -19.43
CA PRO A 113 7.36 -18.63 -20.34
C PRO A 113 7.71 -18.20 -21.77
N GLY A 114 8.62 -18.90 -22.42
CA GLY A 114 9.08 -18.58 -23.77
C GLY A 114 10.13 -17.48 -23.85
N MET A 115 10.42 -16.77 -22.77
CA MET A 115 11.49 -15.78 -22.71
C MET A 115 12.73 -16.34 -22.01
N LYS A 116 13.91 -15.89 -22.42
CA LYS A 116 15.16 -16.30 -21.78
C LYS A 116 15.16 -15.84 -20.32
N HIS A 117 15.81 -16.58 -19.40
CA HIS A 117 15.80 -16.35 -17.94
C HIS A 117 16.30 -14.98 -17.46
N TRP A 118 16.75 -14.12 -18.35
CA TRP A 118 17.17 -12.76 -18.05
C TRP A 118 16.00 -11.76 -17.94
N TRP A 119 14.76 -12.17 -18.28
CA TRP A 119 13.55 -11.36 -18.13
C TRP A 119 12.61 -12.04 -17.13
N LYS A 120 12.34 -11.35 -16.04
CA LYS A 120 11.47 -11.81 -14.95
C LYS A 120 10.41 -10.76 -14.66
N MET A 121 9.28 -11.19 -14.15
CA MET A 121 8.22 -10.30 -13.68
C MET A 121 7.72 -10.70 -12.30
N ARG A 122 7.17 -9.74 -11.59
CA ARG A 122 6.36 -9.95 -10.39
C ARG A 122 5.17 -9.00 -10.42
N PHE A 123 4.11 -9.37 -9.72
CA PHE A 123 2.92 -8.55 -9.59
C PHE A 123 2.32 -8.68 -8.21
N ARG A 124 1.45 -7.75 -7.89
CA ARG A 124 0.53 -7.84 -6.74
C ARG A 124 -0.78 -7.12 -7.03
N GLY A 125 -1.81 -7.53 -6.31
CA GLY A 125 -3.10 -6.86 -6.27
C GLY A 125 -3.73 -7.09 -4.90
N SER A 126 -4.45 -6.10 -4.40
CA SER A 126 -5.12 -6.22 -3.11
C SER A 126 -6.39 -5.40 -3.04
N TYR A 127 -7.28 -5.84 -2.17
CA TYR A 127 -8.49 -5.13 -1.80
C TYR A 127 -8.65 -5.16 -0.30
N GLY A 128 -8.98 -4.00 0.26
CA GLY A 128 -9.15 -3.81 1.69
C GLY A 128 -10.10 -2.66 2.00
N MET A 129 -10.12 -2.29 3.24
CA MET A 129 -10.91 -1.18 3.74
C MET A 129 -10.05 -0.35 4.69
N THR A 130 -10.04 0.95 4.51
CA THR A 130 -9.37 1.85 5.44
C THR A 130 -10.14 1.91 6.74
N THR A 131 -9.41 1.88 7.85
CA THR A 131 -9.95 1.99 9.21
C THR A 131 -9.24 3.13 9.93
N ASP A 132 -9.99 4.04 10.52
CA ASP A 132 -9.45 5.19 11.24
C ASP A 132 -9.90 5.28 12.71
N GLY A 133 -10.62 4.26 13.21
CA GLY A 133 -11.13 4.25 14.58
C GLY A 133 -12.07 5.43 14.91
N ASN A 134 -12.76 5.99 13.90
CA ASN A 134 -13.54 7.22 13.98
C ASN A 134 -12.72 8.52 14.16
N TRP A 135 -11.40 8.46 14.03
CA TRP A 135 -10.53 9.61 14.24
C TRP A 135 -10.93 10.82 13.35
N GLN A 136 -11.26 10.60 12.08
CA GLN A 136 -11.70 11.67 11.20
C GLN A 136 -12.98 12.36 11.72
N LYS A 137 -13.93 11.58 12.22
CA LYS A 137 -15.18 12.10 12.80
C LYS A 137 -14.94 12.90 14.08
N GLU A 138 -14.06 12.45 14.94
CA GLU A 138 -13.75 13.07 16.22
C GLU A 138 -12.89 14.33 16.06
N PHE A 139 -11.91 14.29 15.15
CA PHE A 139 -10.98 15.39 14.88
C PHE A 139 -11.58 16.47 14.00
N SER A 140 -12.44 16.11 13.02
CA SER A 140 -13.05 17.08 12.13
C SER A 140 -14.10 17.93 12.89
N HIS A 141 -14.12 19.24 12.61
CA HIS A 141 -15.21 20.09 13.10
C HIS A 141 -16.55 19.62 12.51
N PRO A 142 -17.70 19.80 13.22
CA PRO A 142 -19.01 19.32 12.76
C PRO A 142 -19.42 19.73 11.35
N LYS A 143 -18.82 20.80 10.80
CA LYS A 143 -19.06 21.29 9.44
C LYS A 143 -18.00 20.87 8.42
N SER A 144 -16.94 20.20 8.85
CA SER A 144 -15.89 19.77 7.96
C SER A 144 -16.28 18.47 7.26
N ARG A 145 -15.95 18.37 5.99
CA ARG A 145 -16.16 17.17 5.19
C ARG A 145 -15.17 16.07 5.62
N TYR A 146 -15.67 14.86 5.76
CA TYR A 146 -14.85 13.67 5.94
C TYR A 146 -15.53 12.46 5.31
N THR A 147 -14.75 11.44 4.97
CA THR A 147 -15.25 10.19 4.38
C THR A 147 -14.79 9.01 5.23
N SER A 148 -15.71 8.14 5.61
CA SER A 148 -15.42 6.94 6.40
C SER A 148 -15.73 5.67 5.64
N ASN A 149 -15.12 4.55 6.08
CA ASN A 149 -15.29 3.22 5.50
C ASN A 149 -14.99 3.16 4.00
N THR A 150 -13.95 3.89 3.56
CA THR A 150 -13.50 3.82 2.17
C THR A 150 -12.86 2.47 1.90
N LEU A 151 -13.20 1.92 0.74
CA LEU A 151 -12.53 0.74 0.23
C LEU A 151 -11.17 1.13 -0.36
N TYR A 152 -10.25 0.19 -0.32
CA TYR A 152 -8.88 0.36 -0.79
C TYR A 152 -8.53 -0.73 -1.80
N HIS A 153 -7.96 -0.31 -2.92
CA HIS A 153 -7.38 -1.20 -3.91
C HIS A 153 -5.93 -0.79 -4.17
N GLU A 154 -5.05 -1.77 -4.26
CA GLU A 154 -3.66 -1.59 -4.65
C GLU A 154 -3.29 -2.60 -5.73
N LYS A 155 -2.53 -2.16 -6.71
CA LYS A 155 -1.92 -3.02 -7.72
C LYS A 155 -0.52 -2.56 -8.06
N ALA A 156 0.34 -3.51 -8.42
CA ALA A 156 1.67 -3.21 -8.94
C ALA A 156 2.16 -4.33 -9.87
N MET A 157 3.00 -3.94 -10.82
CA MET A 157 3.70 -4.85 -11.70
C MET A 157 5.13 -4.35 -11.93
N TYR A 158 6.08 -5.26 -11.82
CA TYR A 158 7.50 -4.98 -12.01
C TYR A 158 8.13 -5.98 -12.97
N TRP A 159 8.97 -5.49 -13.83
CA TRP A 159 9.85 -6.27 -14.69
C TRP A 159 11.28 -6.12 -14.21
N LYS A 160 12.02 -7.22 -14.22
CA LYS A 160 13.44 -7.27 -13.91
C LYS A 160 14.19 -7.85 -15.11
N PHE A 161 15.19 -7.12 -15.57
CA PHE A 161 16.07 -7.45 -16.67
C PHE A 161 17.48 -7.66 -16.14
N GLY A 162 18.17 -8.66 -16.65
CA GLY A 162 19.52 -9.00 -16.27
C GLY A 162 19.63 -10.41 -15.68
N LYS A 163 20.84 -10.94 -15.76
CA LYS A 163 21.22 -12.24 -15.24
C LYS A 163 22.48 -12.05 -14.42
N GLU A 164 22.32 -11.95 -13.11
CA GLU A 164 23.41 -11.61 -12.17
C GLU A 164 24.61 -12.56 -12.25
N GLU A 165 24.39 -13.82 -12.67
CA GLU A 165 25.42 -14.84 -12.85
C GLU A 165 26.31 -14.58 -14.11
N VAL A 166 25.84 -13.77 -15.07
CA VAL A 166 26.55 -13.47 -16.32
C VAL A 166 27.10 -12.05 -16.31
N LEU A 167 26.28 -11.11 -15.90
CA LEU A 167 26.64 -9.70 -15.73
C LEU A 167 26.07 -9.22 -14.39
N PRO A 168 26.89 -8.72 -13.47
CA PRO A 168 26.42 -8.28 -12.15
C PRO A 168 25.60 -6.98 -12.20
N LEU A 169 24.82 -6.79 -13.25
CA LEU A 169 23.96 -5.64 -13.50
C LEU A 169 22.53 -6.09 -13.74
N THR A 170 21.58 -5.50 -12.98
CA THR A 170 20.15 -5.71 -13.20
C THR A 170 19.41 -4.38 -13.25
N PHE A 171 18.40 -4.32 -14.11
CA PHE A 171 17.47 -3.21 -14.22
C PHE A 171 16.06 -3.66 -13.85
N GLU A 172 15.41 -2.91 -12.99
CA GLU A 172 14.02 -3.13 -12.59
C GLU A 172 13.19 -1.90 -12.94
N ILE A 173 12.02 -2.11 -13.53
CA ILE A 173 11.05 -1.05 -13.82
C ILE A 173 9.66 -1.55 -13.50
N GLY A 174 8.81 -0.68 -13.01
CA GLY A 174 7.43 -1.04 -12.72
C GLY A 174 6.55 0.14 -12.39
N LEU A 175 5.28 -0.19 -12.27
CA LEU A 175 4.19 0.69 -11.93
C LEU A 175 3.53 0.15 -10.66
N GLN A 176 3.26 1.05 -9.72
CA GLN A 176 2.37 0.80 -8.60
C GLN A 176 1.27 1.85 -8.55
N MET A 177 0.09 1.47 -8.09
CA MET A 177 -1.08 2.32 -8.03
C MET A 177 -1.95 1.91 -6.84
N ALA A 178 -2.48 2.88 -6.14
CA ALA A 178 -3.49 2.69 -5.12
C ALA A 178 -4.70 3.56 -5.41
N THR A 179 -5.86 3.09 -4.98
CA THR A 179 -7.14 3.75 -5.18
C THR A 179 -7.96 3.63 -3.91
N GLN A 180 -8.55 4.74 -3.49
CA GLN A 180 -9.62 4.77 -2.48
C GLN A 180 -10.94 5.00 -3.21
N PHE A 181 -11.95 4.20 -2.90
CA PHE A 181 -13.27 4.29 -3.53
C PHE A 181 -14.37 3.88 -2.55
N GLY A 182 -15.62 4.13 -2.90
CA GLY A 182 -16.74 3.81 -2.00
C GLY A 182 -16.72 4.64 -0.71
N GLY A 183 -17.31 4.09 0.35
CA GLY A 183 -17.42 4.76 1.64
C GLY A 183 -18.62 5.70 1.73
N THR A 184 -18.66 6.46 2.80
CA THR A 184 -19.71 7.47 3.07
C THR A 184 -19.08 8.80 3.40
N THR A 185 -19.38 9.81 2.59
CA THR A 185 -18.95 11.18 2.83
C THR A 185 -20.00 11.91 3.66
N TYR A 186 -19.57 12.50 4.77
CA TYR A 186 -20.37 13.31 5.67
C TYR A 186 -20.04 14.79 5.47
N ASN A 187 -21.01 15.65 5.68
CA ASN A 187 -20.89 17.10 5.48
C ASN A 187 -20.43 17.49 4.06
N GLY A 188 -20.71 16.63 3.08
CA GLY A 188 -20.46 16.92 1.67
C GLY A 188 -21.38 18.03 1.17
N ARG A 189 -20.90 18.86 0.23
CA ARG A 189 -21.70 19.89 -0.42
C ARG A 189 -21.94 19.50 -1.87
N GLY A 190 -23.20 19.55 -2.31
CA GLY A 190 -23.53 19.34 -3.71
C GLY A 190 -22.95 20.42 -4.63
N ARG A 191 -23.03 20.20 -5.94
CA ARG A 191 -22.49 21.11 -6.99
C ARG A 191 -22.87 22.59 -6.82
N ASN A 192 -24.01 22.88 -6.20
CA ASN A 192 -24.52 24.23 -6.03
C ASN A 192 -24.32 24.80 -4.63
N HIS A 193 -23.34 24.31 -3.87
CA HIS A 193 -23.08 24.72 -2.48
C HIS A 193 -24.30 24.60 -1.56
N GLN A 194 -25.14 23.61 -1.80
CA GLN A 194 -26.31 23.31 -0.97
C GLN A 194 -25.90 22.92 0.45
N GLU A 195 -26.88 22.81 1.34
CA GLU A 195 -26.68 22.35 2.71
C GLU A 195 -25.87 21.04 2.77
N PRO A 196 -25.05 20.86 3.81
CA PRO A 196 -24.24 19.66 3.96
C PRO A 196 -25.11 18.42 3.97
N THR A 197 -24.74 17.41 3.20
CA THR A 197 -25.49 16.16 3.04
C THR A 197 -24.60 14.96 3.23
N VAL A 198 -25.22 13.82 3.38
CA VAL A 198 -24.53 12.52 3.44
C VAL A 198 -24.59 11.87 2.07
N PHE A 199 -23.43 11.48 1.54
CA PHE A 199 -23.32 10.79 0.26
C PHE A 199 -22.80 9.37 0.49
N HIS A 200 -23.52 8.38 -0.01
CA HIS A 200 -23.08 7.01 -0.08
C HIS A 200 -22.50 6.74 -1.45
N HIS A 201 -21.19 6.53 -1.51
CA HIS A 201 -20.51 6.18 -2.76
C HIS A 201 -20.73 4.72 -3.13
N SER A 202 -20.71 4.45 -4.43
CA SER A 202 -20.91 3.09 -4.94
C SER A 202 -19.82 2.14 -4.42
N GLN A 203 -20.25 0.97 -3.92
CA GLN A 203 -19.37 -0.11 -3.43
C GLN A 203 -19.65 -1.43 -4.16
N GLY A 204 -20.46 -1.40 -5.20
CA GLY A 204 -20.82 -2.58 -5.99
C GLY A 204 -19.70 -3.05 -6.92
N PHE A 205 -19.99 -4.11 -7.67
CA PHE A 205 -19.05 -4.72 -8.60
C PHE A 205 -18.52 -3.72 -9.65
N GLN A 206 -19.37 -2.80 -10.12
CA GLN A 206 -18.94 -1.76 -11.06
C GLN A 206 -17.89 -0.84 -10.46
N ALA A 207 -18.09 -0.35 -9.22
CA ALA A 207 -17.11 0.50 -8.54
C ALA A 207 -15.77 -0.23 -8.30
N PHE A 208 -15.83 -1.52 -7.98
CA PHE A 208 -14.66 -2.39 -7.88
C PHE A 208 -13.92 -2.49 -9.23
N TRP A 209 -14.65 -2.66 -10.32
CA TRP A 209 -14.07 -2.72 -11.67
C TRP A 209 -13.44 -1.39 -12.07
N ASP A 210 -14.15 -0.29 -11.83
CA ASP A 210 -13.67 1.06 -12.14
C ASP A 210 -12.42 1.42 -11.34
N ALA A 211 -12.38 1.08 -10.04
CA ALA A 211 -11.18 1.22 -9.22
C ALA A 211 -10.01 0.37 -9.74
N THR A 212 -10.28 -0.84 -10.24
CA THR A 212 -9.24 -1.72 -10.78
C THR A 212 -8.62 -1.17 -12.06
N PHE A 213 -9.41 -0.61 -12.96
CA PHE A 213 -8.98 -0.20 -14.29
C PHE A 213 -8.87 1.32 -14.47
N ALA A 214 -9.04 2.09 -13.38
CA ALA A 214 -9.06 3.56 -13.40
C ALA A 214 -10.06 4.10 -14.45
N SER A 215 -11.26 3.51 -14.45
CA SER A 215 -12.36 3.86 -15.37
C SER A 215 -13.57 4.39 -14.59
N GLY A 216 -14.49 5.02 -15.31
CA GLY A 216 -15.69 5.59 -14.72
C GLY A 216 -15.50 7.01 -14.17
N SER A 217 -16.59 7.60 -13.71
CA SER A 217 -16.59 8.90 -13.03
C SER A 217 -17.63 8.88 -11.91
N ASP A 218 -17.23 9.30 -10.72
CA ASP A 218 -18.16 9.54 -9.62
C ASP A 218 -18.42 11.03 -9.48
N ALA A 219 -19.49 11.49 -10.13
CA ALA A 219 -19.88 12.90 -10.15
C ALA A 219 -20.92 13.27 -9.10
N THR A 220 -21.22 12.38 -8.16
CA THR A 220 -22.40 12.50 -7.27
C THR A 220 -22.19 13.49 -6.13
N ASP A 221 -20.95 13.75 -5.72
CA ASP A 221 -20.67 14.60 -4.55
C ASP A 221 -20.32 16.06 -4.89
N GLY A 222 -20.42 16.46 -6.17
CA GLY A 222 -20.15 17.85 -6.60
C GLY A 222 -18.67 18.23 -6.63
N THR A 223 -17.76 17.30 -6.48
CA THR A 223 -16.34 17.49 -6.78
C THR A 223 -16.10 17.40 -8.28
N GLU A 224 -14.90 17.79 -8.73
CA GLU A 224 -14.54 17.69 -10.13
C GLU A 224 -14.75 16.26 -10.66
N PRO A 225 -15.12 16.10 -11.96
CA PRO A 225 -15.34 14.80 -12.56
C PRO A 225 -14.01 14.06 -12.69
N ASN A 226 -13.62 13.37 -11.63
CA ASN A 226 -12.50 12.44 -11.61
C ASN A 226 -13.00 11.02 -11.95
N THR A 227 -12.08 10.16 -12.32
CA THR A 227 -12.32 8.72 -12.38
C THR A 227 -12.91 8.24 -11.04
N ALA A 228 -13.76 7.23 -11.06
CA ALA A 228 -14.35 6.69 -9.85
C ALA A 228 -13.29 6.29 -8.83
N GLY A 229 -13.25 6.98 -7.71
CA GLY A 229 -12.21 6.86 -6.70
C GLY A 229 -10.99 7.76 -6.95
N ASN A 230 -10.21 7.98 -5.91
CA ASN A 230 -8.97 8.75 -5.97
C ASN A 230 -7.80 7.82 -6.30
N HIS A 231 -7.23 7.95 -7.49
CA HIS A 231 -6.14 7.12 -7.99
C HIS A 231 -4.80 7.83 -7.81
N PHE A 232 -3.90 7.20 -7.10
CA PHE A 232 -2.54 7.69 -6.93
C PHE A 232 -1.54 6.59 -7.25
N GLY A 233 -0.47 6.92 -7.95
CA GLY A 233 0.52 5.91 -8.30
C GLY A 233 1.91 6.47 -8.55
N SER A 234 2.83 5.57 -8.90
CA SER A 234 4.18 5.94 -9.30
C SER A 234 4.80 4.95 -10.27
N TYR A 235 5.60 5.49 -11.18
CA TYR A 235 6.60 4.75 -11.95
C TYR A 235 7.85 4.60 -11.11
N ASN A 236 8.35 3.38 -11.02
CA ASN A 236 9.52 3.03 -10.21
C ASN A 236 10.58 2.37 -11.08
N MET A 237 11.82 2.77 -10.92
CA MET A 237 12.96 2.17 -11.59
C MET A 237 14.09 1.93 -10.61
N ALA A 238 14.86 0.87 -10.80
CA ALA A 238 16.08 0.62 -10.06
C ALA A 238 17.14 -0.01 -10.94
N LEU A 239 18.35 0.50 -10.85
CA LEU A 239 19.55 -0.08 -11.44
C LEU A 239 20.44 -0.60 -10.32
N THR A 240 20.76 -1.89 -10.35
CA THR A 240 21.57 -2.53 -9.32
C THR A 240 22.81 -3.16 -9.95
N TYR A 241 23.98 -2.82 -9.42
CA TYR A 241 25.26 -3.46 -9.71
C TYR A 241 25.77 -4.17 -8.46
N LYS A 242 26.20 -5.43 -8.61
CA LYS A 242 26.76 -6.24 -7.52
C LYS A 242 28.12 -6.77 -7.93
N ALA A 243 29.18 -6.19 -7.40
CA ALA A 243 30.53 -6.78 -7.44
C ALA A 243 30.74 -7.76 -6.29
N ASP A 244 31.84 -8.50 -6.30
CA ASP A 244 32.14 -9.50 -5.26
C ASP A 244 32.27 -8.89 -3.87
N THR A 245 32.78 -7.68 -3.75
CA THR A 245 33.10 -7.02 -2.48
C THR A 245 32.26 -5.76 -2.20
N TRP A 246 31.56 -5.23 -3.18
CA TRP A 246 30.72 -4.04 -3.06
C TRP A 246 29.52 -4.09 -3.99
N GLY A 247 28.54 -3.23 -3.73
CA GLY A 247 27.37 -3.09 -4.60
C GLY A 247 26.87 -1.66 -4.60
N ALA A 248 26.26 -1.25 -5.71
CA ALA A 248 25.60 0.03 -5.84
C ALA A 248 24.19 -0.15 -6.37
N ARG A 249 23.26 0.67 -5.87
CA ARG A 249 21.89 0.71 -6.34
C ARG A 249 21.43 2.14 -6.49
N ALA A 250 21.01 2.51 -7.68
CA ALA A 250 20.31 3.76 -7.96
C ALA A 250 18.82 3.42 -8.16
N TYR A 251 17.94 4.27 -7.65
CA TYR A 251 16.51 4.15 -7.88
C TYR A 251 15.89 5.50 -8.19
N PHE A 252 14.80 5.46 -8.94
CA PHE A 252 14.03 6.61 -9.37
C PHE A 252 12.55 6.33 -9.16
N GLU A 253 11.80 7.33 -8.70
CA GLU A 253 10.36 7.30 -8.57
C GLU A 253 9.76 8.58 -9.13
N ARG A 254 8.73 8.46 -9.94
CA ARG A 254 7.89 9.55 -10.43
C ARG A 254 6.44 9.24 -10.10
N THR A 255 5.82 10.10 -9.33
CA THR A 255 4.40 9.98 -8.96
C THR A 255 3.50 10.53 -10.04
N PHE A 256 2.26 10.06 -10.06
CA PHE A 256 1.15 10.61 -10.80
C PHE A 256 -0.13 10.52 -9.97
N ASP A 257 -1.06 11.43 -10.20
CA ASP A 257 -2.36 11.50 -9.56
C ASP A 257 -3.43 11.56 -10.65
N ASP A 258 -4.32 10.57 -10.68
CA ASP A 258 -5.28 10.33 -11.77
C ASP A 258 -4.59 10.38 -13.15
N GLN A 259 -5.02 11.26 -14.02
CA GLN A 259 -4.42 11.47 -15.35
C GLN A 259 -3.59 12.76 -15.44
N SER A 260 -3.49 13.51 -14.37
CA SER A 260 -2.96 14.88 -14.39
C SER A 260 -1.44 14.99 -14.48
N MET A 261 -0.71 13.89 -14.29
CA MET A 261 0.76 13.85 -14.28
C MET A 261 1.37 12.79 -15.23
N LEU A 262 0.55 12.23 -16.11
CA LEU A 262 1.00 11.26 -17.13
C LEU A 262 1.75 11.91 -18.28
#